data_aef56c24a54aae04bf290cd1a3733aa1
#
_entry.id   aef56c24a54aae04bf290cd1a3733aa1
#
_cell.length_a   1.000
_cell.length_b   1.000
_cell.length_c   1.000
_cell.angle_alpha   90.00
_cell.angle_beta   90.00
_cell.angle_gamma   90.00
#
_symmetry.space_group_name_H-M   'P 1'
#
loop_
_entity.id
_entity.type
_entity.pdbx_description
1 polymer ?
#
loop_
_entity_poly.entity_id
_entity_poly.type
_entity_poly.pdbx_seq_one_letter_code
_entity_poly.pdbx_strand_id
1 'polypeptide(L)'
;MLKTLLIEDNDALRRALKIGLEATGEIYVVGEAASGEEALNYFQTSEVAEDLRGLAEVVLMDVALAGKMNGIQATVALRREYPRLPVVFYSIQDDDAYYRDFLRSGILSHYAYVRKSNYLLPASIVPLLRDAVAGRSFIDPEIEARVQEVRHKDEYDPLALLEPNEREVVALLAQGLTNEQIAARLDFHDKRAVSRTNGQIYAAWRLNDTPTDEKVARTRAAIIYHRRQLVMWDADGTPRVADRQGKWVQLET
;
A
#
# COMPACT_ATOMS: atom_id res chain seq x y z
N MET A 1 -33.95 -3.94 -4.09
CA MET A 1 -32.95 -2.85 -4.01
C MET A 1 -31.82 -3.34 -3.14
N LEU A 2 -30.57 -3.19 -3.58
CA LEU A 2 -29.39 -3.64 -2.86
C LEU A 2 -29.07 -2.62 -1.75
N LYS A 3 -28.97 -3.09 -0.51
CA LYS A 3 -28.68 -2.26 0.65
C LYS A 3 -27.18 -1.93 0.71
N THR A 4 -26.85 -0.68 0.53
CA THR A 4 -25.47 -0.22 0.41
C THR A 4 -25.11 0.74 1.55
N LEU A 5 -24.00 0.50 2.23
CA LEU A 5 -23.33 1.48 3.09
C LEU A 5 -22.37 2.32 2.25
N LEU A 6 -22.49 3.64 2.31
CA LEU A 6 -21.65 4.57 1.55
C LEU A 6 -20.65 5.24 2.48
N ILE A 7 -19.36 5.09 2.17
CA ILE A 7 -18.26 5.62 2.98
C ILE A 7 -17.39 6.52 2.11
N GLU A 8 -17.43 7.81 2.40
CA GLU A 8 -16.75 8.86 1.65
C GLU A 8 -16.59 10.08 2.57
N ASP A 9 -15.39 10.61 2.74
CA ASP A 9 -15.09 11.72 3.63
C ASP A 9 -15.50 13.09 3.01
N ASN A 10 -15.54 13.20 1.69
CA ASN A 10 -16.02 14.38 1.00
C ASN A 10 -17.56 14.44 1.04
N ASP A 11 -18.10 15.32 1.85
CA ASP A 11 -19.56 15.46 2.07
C ASP A 11 -20.33 15.76 0.78
N ALA A 12 -19.79 16.61 -0.10
CA ALA A 12 -20.46 16.94 -1.37
C ALA A 12 -20.51 15.72 -2.32
N LEU A 13 -19.40 14.97 -2.41
CA LEU A 13 -19.34 13.78 -3.23
C LEU A 13 -20.21 12.66 -2.63
N ARG A 14 -20.19 12.47 -1.30
CA ARG A 14 -21.05 11.50 -0.61
C ARG A 14 -22.52 11.71 -0.90
N ARG A 15 -22.99 12.96 -0.79
CA ARG A 15 -24.38 13.33 -1.14
C ARG A 15 -24.72 13.09 -2.61
N ALA A 16 -23.80 13.46 -3.52
CA ALA A 16 -24.01 13.25 -4.95
C ALA A 16 -24.08 11.77 -5.31
N LEU A 17 -23.20 10.95 -4.75
CA LEU A 17 -23.20 9.50 -4.91
C LEU A 17 -24.49 8.87 -4.38
N LYS A 18 -24.94 9.25 -3.18
CA LYS A 18 -26.21 8.76 -2.62
C LYS A 18 -27.38 9.04 -3.55
N ILE A 19 -27.57 10.31 -3.92
CA ILE A 19 -28.68 10.71 -4.80
C ILE A 19 -28.59 9.95 -6.14
N GLY A 20 -27.40 9.87 -6.73
CA GLY A 20 -27.24 9.22 -8.03
C GLY A 20 -27.42 7.70 -7.98
N LEU A 21 -26.97 7.04 -6.93
CA LEU A 21 -27.15 5.59 -6.73
C LEU A 21 -28.64 5.26 -6.49
N GLU A 22 -29.32 5.99 -5.63
CA GLU A 22 -30.75 5.78 -5.34
C GLU A 22 -31.64 6.10 -6.56
N ALA A 23 -31.26 7.09 -7.37
CA ALA A 23 -31.96 7.42 -8.61
C ALA A 23 -31.95 6.29 -9.66
N THR A 24 -31.03 5.32 -9.53
CA THR A 24 -31.04 4.11 -10.40
C THR A 24 -32.23 3.20 -10.12
N GLY A 25 -32.88 3.33 -8.98
CA GLY A 25 -33.95 2.43 -8.52
C GLY A 25 -33.45 1.05 -8.08
N GLU A 26 -32.15 0.79 -8.10
CA GLU A 26 -31.52 -0.50 -7.82
C GLU A 26 -30.84 -0.54 -6.46
N ILE A 27 -30.36 0.60 -5.98
CA ILE A 27 -29.63 0.78 -4.74
C ILE A 27 -30.49 1.49 -3.71
N TYR A 28 -30.33 1.09 -2.46
CA TYR A 28 -30.85 1.80 -1.30
C TYR A 28 -29.72 2.04 -0.32
N VAL A 29 -29.37 3.29 -0.06
CA VAL A 29 -28.29 3.65 0.86
C VAL A 29 -28.82 3.59 2.30
N VAL A 30 -28.47 2.52 3.01
CA VAL A 30 -28.93 2.25 4.37
C VAL A 30 -28.17 3.02 5.46
N GLY A 31 -27.00 3.55 5.10
CA GLY A 31 -26.18 4.34 6.01
C GLY A 31 -25.07 5.07 5.25
N GLU A 32 -24.53 6.09 5.89
CA GLU A 32 -23.43 6.92 5.41
C GLU A 32 -22.38 7.03 6.51
N ALA A 33 -21.09 7.06 6.13
CA ALA A 33 -19.97 7.31 7.04
C ALA A 33 -18.94 8.20 6.37
N ALA A 34 -18.26 9.04 7.16
CA ALA A 34 -17.21 9.92 6.69
C ALA A 34 -15.79 9.39 7.02
N SER A 35 -15.70 8.27 7.73
CA SER A 35 -14.42 7.67 8.13
C SER A 35 -14.53 6.15 8.27
N GLY A 36 -13.37 5.48 8.31
CA GLY A 36 -13.32 4.05 8.58
C GLY A 36 -13.84 3.69 9.97
N GLU A 37 -13.59 4.54 10.96
CA GLU A 37 -14.07 4.38 12.33
C GLU A 37 -15.61 4.46 12.42
N GLU A 38 -16.22 5.39 11.71
CA GLU A 38 -17.68 5.50 11.62
C GLU A 38 -18.29 4.27 10.93
N ALA A 39 -17.63 3.74 9.90
CA ALA A 39 -18.05 2.51 9.24
C ALA A 39 -18.03 1.32 10.20
N LEU A 40 -16.99 1.16 11.01
CA LEU A 40 -16.93 0.11 12.04
C LEU A 40 -18.05 0.28 13.07
N ASN A 41 -18.28 1.51 13.54
CA ASN A 41 -19.34 1.79 14.49
C ASN A 41 -20.74 1.50 13.91
N TYR A 42 -20.97 1.77 12.63
CA TYR A 42 -22.24 1.42 11.96
C TYR A 42 -22.56 -0.06 12.09
N PHE A 43 -21.62 -0.95 11.83
CA PHE A 43 -21.85 -2.39 11.93
C PHE A 43 -22.04 -2.84 13.38
N GLN A 44 -21.28 -2.31 14.32
CA GLN A 44 -21.41 -2.64 15.76
C GLN A 44 -22.77 -2.22 16.32
N THR A 45 -23.24 -1.04 15.95
CA THR A 45 -24.53 -0.52 16.46
C THR A 45 -25.72 -1.20 15.79
N SER A 46 -25.59 -1.62 14.54
CA SER A 46 -26.66 -2.32 13.79
C SER A 46 -26.88 -3.76 14.30
N GLU A 47 -25.84 -4.43 14.82
CA GLU A 47 -25.98 -5.74 15.46
C GLU A 47 -26.77 -5.67 16.78
N VAL A 48 -26.59 -4.60 17.54
CA VAL A 48 -27.29 -4.40 18.82
C VAL A 48 -28.79 -4.13 18.64
N ALA A 49 -29.19 -3.65 17.45
CA ALA A 49 -30.56 -3.24 17.17
C ALA A 49 -31.53 -4.41 16.86
N GLU A 50 -31.15 -5.70 17.02
CA GLU A 50 -31.97 -6.90 16.73
C GLU A 50 -32.65 -6.93 15.33
N ASP A 51 -32.49 -5.90 14.53
CA ASP A 51 -33.06 -5.79 13.19
C ASP A 51 -32.00 -5.94 12.10
N LEU A 52 -31.66 -7.19 11.81
CA LEU A 52 -30.76 -7.55 10.67
C LEU A 52 -31.27 -6.99 9.31
N ARG A 53 -32.49 -6.46 9.25
CA ARG A 53 -33.04 -5.86 8.03
C ARG A 53 -32.38 -4.51 7.69
N GLY A 54 -31.73 -3.86 8.66
CA GLY A 54 -30.97 -2.61 8.46
C GLY A 54 -29.53 -2.81 8.00
N LEU A 55 -28.97 -4.03 8.09
CA LEU A 55 -27.56 -4.26 7.77
C LEU A 55 -27.26 -4.08 6.27
N ALA A 56 -26.16 -3.45 5.97
CA ALA A 56 -25.70 -3.28 4.60
C ALA A 56 -25.28 -4.63 3.98
N GLU A 57 -25.70 -4.88 2.75
CA GLU A 57 -25.35 -6.08 1.98
C GLU A 57 -24.02 -5.89 1.23
N VAL A 58 -23.63 -4.62 0.98
CA VAL A 58 -22.40 -4.23 0.31
C VAL A 58 -21.94 -2.85 0.79
N VAL A 59 -20.66 -2.61 0.70
CA VAL A 59 -20.04 -1.33 1.05
C VAL A 59 -19.47 -0.68 -0.20
N LEU A 60 -19.79 0.60 -0.44
CA LEU A 60 -19.04 1.47 -1.36
C LEU A 60 -18.09 2.31 -0.53
N MET A 61 -16.78 2.11 -0.71
CA MET A 61 -15.72 2.54 0.19
C MET A 61 -14.73 3.44 -0.54
N ASP A 62 -14.59 4.70 -0.13
CA ASP A 62 -13.39 5.45 -0.51
C ASP A 62 -12.14 4.86 0.15
N VAL A 63 -11.05 4.81 -0.58
CA VAL A 63 -9.77 4.33 -0.05
C VAL A 63 -9.07 5.41 0.77
N ALA A 64 -9.11 6.65 0.32
CA ALA A 64 -8.38 7.77 0.95
C ALA A 64 -9.24 8.50 1.97
N LEU A 65 -9.69 7.80 3.00
CA LEU A 65 -10.51 8.40 4.06
C LEU A 65 -9.69 9.27 5.01
N ALA A 66 -10.31 10.34 5.48
CA ALA A 66 -9.82 11.08 6.63
C ALA A 66 -9.96 10.23 7.90
N GLY A 67 -8.96 10.28 8.80
CA GLY A 67 -8.98 9.52 10.05
C GLY A 67 -7.71 8.74 10.30
N LYS A 68 -7.78 7.74 11.19
CA LYS A 68 -6.63 6.91 11.59
C LYS A 68 -6.42 5.70 10.67
N MET A 69 -7.45 5.34 9.90
CA MET A 69 -7.41 4.20 8.97
C MET A 69 -7.95 4.59 7.60
N ASN A 70 -7.33 4.07 6.55
CA ASN A 70 -7.85 4.17 5.20
C ASN A 70 -8.95 3.12 4.94
N GLY A 71 -9.62 3.23 3.78
CA GLY A 71 -10.74 2.34 3.46
C GLY A 71 -10.35 0.86 3.35
N ILE A 72 -9.11 0.54 2.97
CA ILE A 72 -8.62 -0.85 2.91
C ILE A 72 -8.45 -1.39 4.33
N GLN A 73 -7.83 -0.63 5.22
CA GLN A 73 -7.64 -1.00 6.62
C GLN A 73 -8.99 -1.15 7.35
N ALA A 74 -9.94 -0.24 7.08
CA ALA A 74 -11.31 -0.35 7.57
C ALA A 74 -11.99 -1.63 7.09
N THR A 75 -11.83 -1.97 5.80
CA THR A 75 -12.39 -3.22 5.25
C THR A 75 -11.76 -4.45 5.89
N VAL A 76 -10.44 -4.46 6.11
CA VAL A 76 -9.77 -5.57 6.82
C VAL A 76 -10.34 -5.73 8.23
N ALA A 77 -10.56 -4.63 8.94
CA ALA A 77 -11.16 -4.66 10.28
C ALA A 77 -12.60 -5.18 10.24
N LEU A 78 -13.42 -4.70 9.32
CA LEU A 78 -14.80 -5.18 9.12
C LEU A 78 -14.85 -6.68 8.79
N ARG A 79 -13.95 -7.17 7.92
CA ARG A 79 -13.93 -8.59 7.52
C ARG A 79 -13.43 -9.55 8.58
N ARG A 80 -12.94 -9.09 9.71
CA ARG A 80 -12.69 -9.94 10.87
C ARG A 80 -14.00 -10.47 11.48
N GLU A 81 -15.03 -9.61 11.50
CA GLU A 81 -16.38 -9.94 11.99
C GLU A 81 -17.27 -10.48 10.85
N TYR A 82 -17.13 -9.91 9.64
CA TYR A 82 -17.92 -10.22 8.44
C TYR A 82 -17.00 -10.70 7.29
N PRO A 83 -16.47 -11.93 7.30
CA PRO A 83 -15.38 -12.36 6.42
C PRO A 83 -15.65 -12.25 4.91
N ARG A 84 -16.92 -12.22 4.51
CA ARG A 84 -17.35 -12.12 3.09
C ARG A 84 -18.10 -10.84 2.79
N LEU A 85 -17.98 -9.81 3.64
CA LEU A 85 -18.62 -8.52 3.38
C LEU A 85 -18.17 -7.99 2.00
N PRO A 86 -19.11 -7.81 1.04
CA PRO A 86 -18.77 -7.30 -0.26
C PRO A 86 -18.38 -5.83 -0.18
N VAL A 87 -17.30 -5.45 -0.88
CA VAL A 87 -16.79 -4.08 -0.86
C VAL A 87 -16.40 -3.64 -2.28
N VAL A 88 -16.83 -2.45 -2.66
CA VAL A 88 -16.35 -1.77 -3.85
C VAL A 88 -15.47 -0.60 -3.39
N PHE A 89 -14.16 -0.72 -3.60
CA PHE A 89 -13.20 0.37 -3.39
C PHE A 89 -13.29 1.35 -4.55
N TYR A 90 -13.49 2.61 -4.23
CA TYR A 90 -13.73 3.69 -5.16
C TYR A 90 -12.77 4.84 -4.86
N SER A 91 -11.65 4.95 -5.58
CA SER A 91 -10.54 5.82 -5.22
C SER A 91 -10.08 6.72 -6.36
N ILE A 92 -9.61 7.91 -5.99
CA ILE A 92 -8.93 8.85 -6.90
C ILE A 92 -7.41 8.84 -6.67
N GLN A 93 -6.97 8.39 -5.51
CA GLN A 93 -5.58 8.47 -5.08
C GLN A 93 -4.72 7.41 -5.78
N ASP A 94 -3.47 7.79 -6.10
CA ASP A 94 -2.44 6.95 -6.70
C ASP A 94 -1.20 6.96 -5.79
N ASP A 95 -1.37 6.46 -4.55
CA ASP A 95 -0.30 6.35 -3.56
C ASP A 95 0.09 4.87 -3.38
N ASP A 96 1.38 4.57 -3.51
CA ASP A 96 1.95 3.24 -3.31
C ASP A 96 1.57 2.62 -1.95
N ALA A 97 1.32 3.43 -0.91
CA ALA A 97 0.91 2.95 0.41
C ALA A 97 -0.44 2.22 0.38
N TYR A 98 -1.43 2.75 -0.36
CA TYR A 98 -2.73 2.10 -0.50
C TYR A 98 -2.64 0.77 -1.26
N TYR A 99 -1.79 0.70 -2.29
CA TYR A 99 -1.57 -0.55 -3.03
C TYR A 99 -0.85 -1.60 -2.16
N ARG A 100 0.09 -1.19 -1.30
CA ARG A 100 0.70 -2.09 -0.30
C ARG A 100 -0.32 -2.61 0.72
N ASP A 101 -1.18 -1.73 1.23
CA ASP A 101 -2.24 -2.14 2.14
C ASP A 101 -3.19 -3.13 1.46
N PHE A 102 -3.55 -2.91 0.21
CA PHE A 102 -4.38 -3.83 -0.56
C PHE A 102 -3.69 -5.20 -0.76
N LEU A 103 -2.42 -5.21 -1.17
CA LEU A 103 -1.65 -6.45 -1.30
C LEU A 103 -1.56 -7.25 0.01
N ARG A 104 -1.44 -6.57 1.14
CA ARG A 104 -1.34 -7.17 2.48
C ARG A 104 -2.69 -7.53 3.09
N SER A 105 -3.77 -7.02 2.55
CA SER A 105 -5.12 -7.17 3.11
C SER A 105 -5.64 -8.60 3.11
N GLY A 106 -5.16 -9.45 2.20
CA GLY A 106 -5.69 -10.79 1.98
C GLY A 106 -7.09 -10.82 1.37
N ILE A 107 -7.55 -9.71 0.80
CA ILE A 107 -8.86 -9.61 0.14
C ILE A 107 -8.78 -10.29 -1.23
N LEU A 108 -9.37 -11.48 -1.37
CA LEU A 108 -9.28 -12.30 -2.60
C LEU A 108 -10.59 -12.41 -3.37
N SER A 109 -11.72 -12.08 -2.75
CA SER A 109 -13.05 -12.21 -3.34
C SER A 109 -14.04 -11.19 -2.79
N HIS A 110 -15.20 -11.09 -3.42
CA HIS A 110 -16.29 -10.19 -3.01
C HIS A 110 -15.85 -8.72 -3.00
N TYR A 111 -15.11 -8.30 -4.03
CA TYR A 111 -14.67 -6.91 -4.11
C TYR A 111 -14.60 -6.39 -5.55
N ALA A 112 -14.67 -5.08 -5.69
CA ALA A 112 -14.13 -4.37 -6.85
C ALA A 112 -13.18 -3.28 -6.36
N TYR A 113 -12.14 -2.96 -7.14
CA TYR A 113 -11.27 -1.83 -6.88
C TYR A 113 -11.13 -1.00 -8.16
N VAL A 114 -11.72 0.20 -8.14
CA VAL A 114 -11.87 1.03 -9.33
C VAL A 114 -11.47 2.48 -9.09
N ARG A 115 -11.04 3.15 -10.16
CA ARG A 115 -10.76 4.59 -10.16
C ARG A 115 -12.03 5.39 -10.31
N LYS A 116 -12.21 6.45 -9.49
CA LYS A 116 -13.33 7.39 -9.57
C LYS A 116 -13.42 8.03 -10.95
N SER A 117 -12.28 8.31 -11.62
CA SER A 117 -12.23 8.88 -12.97
C SER A 117 -12.92 8.03 -14.04
N ASN A 118 -12.89 6.70 -13.88
CA ASN A 118 -13.44 5.76 -14.88
C ASN A 118 -14.91 5.43 -14.63
N TYR A 119 -15.42 5.76 -13.44
CA TYR A 119 -16.78 5.45 -12.98
C TYR A 119 -17.48 6.69 -12.43
N LEU A 120 -17.50 7.78 -13.20
CA LEU A 120 -18.06 9.07 -12.80
C LEU A 120 -19.60 9.03 -12.63
N LEU A 121 -20.27 8.16 -13.39
CA LEU A 121 -21.72 8.02 -13.29
C LEU A 121 -22.07 6.97 -12.23
N PRO A 122 -22.89 7.30 -11.21
CA PRO A 122 -23.33 6.34 -10.20
C PRO A 122 -23.91 5.05 -10.78
N ALA A 123 -24.62 5.13 -11.90
CA ALA A 123 -25.17 3.96 -12.60
C ALA A 123 -24.08 2.95 -13.05
N SER A 124 -22.86 3.41 -13.34
CA SER A 124 -21.75 2.52 -13.72
C SER A 124 -21.17 1.75 -12.53
N ILE A 125 -21.42 2.18 -11.29
CA ILE A 125 -21.00 1.52 -10.05
C ILE A 125 -21.93 0.35 -9.70
N VAL A 126 -23.19 0.41 -10.09
CA VAL A 126 -24.22 -0.59 -9.73
C VAL A 126 -23.83 -2.02 -10.13
N PRO A 127 -23.34 -2.30 -11.36
CA PRO A 127 -22.88 -3.63 -11.74
C PRO A 127 -21.75 -4.14 -10.82
N LEU A 128 -20.81 -3.26 -10.42
CA LEU A 128 -19.69 -3.63 -9.54
C LEU A 128 -20.17 -4.04 -8.14
N LEU A 129 -21.15 -3.31 -7.58
CA LEU A 129 -21.76 -3.65 -6.30
C LEU A 129 -22.45 -5.02 -6.37
N ARG A 130 -23.19 -5.30 -7.44
CA ARG A 130 -23.84 -6.60 -7.68
C ARG A 130 -22.83 -7.74 -7.83
N ASP A 131 -21.76 -7.49 -8.58
CA ASP A 131 -20.70 -8.47 -8.81
C ASP A 131 -19.98 -8.83 -7.51
N ALA A 132 -19.67 -7.83 -6.69
CA ALA A 132 -19.08 -8.06 -5.39
C ALA A 132 -19.99 -8.90 -4.48
N VAL A 133 -21.30 -8.62 -4.44
CA VAL A 133 -22.29 -9.42 -3.69
C VAL A 133 -22.36 -10.86 -4.22
N ALA A 134 -22.27 -11.04 -5.53
CA ALA A 134 -22.23 -12.37 -6.15
C ALA A 134 -20.90 -13.12 -5.93
N GLY A 135 -19.98 -12.56 -5.15
CA GLY A 135 -18.69 -13.18 -4.85
C GLY A 135 -17.60 -12.96 -5.90
N ARG A 136 -17.91 -12.20 -6.94
CA ARG A 136 -16.94 -11.87 -8.00
C ARG A 136 -15.93 -10.84 -7.52
N SER A 137 -14.81 -10.80 -8.21
CA SER A 137 -13.74 -9.81 -8.00
C SER A 137 -13.43 -9.08 -9.29
N PHE A 138 -13.20 -7.79 -9.19
CA PHE A 138 -12.80 -6.95 -10.31
C PHE A 138 -11.76 -5.94 -9.85
N ILE A 139 -10.72 -5.74 -10.64
CA ILE A 139 -9.77 -4.66 -10.47
C ILE A 139 -9.70 -3.88 -11.78
N ASP A 140 -9.83 -2.57 -11.69
CA ASP A 140 -9.58 -1.67 -12.82
C ASP A 140 -8.15 -1.92 -13.37
N PRO A 141 -7.98 -2.10 -14.70
CA PRO A 141 -6.66 -2.41 -15.28
C PRO A 141 -5.56 -1.42 -14.92
N GLU A 142 -5.88 -0.14 -14.75
CA GLU A 142 -4.89 0.85 -14.31
C GLU A 142 -4.46 0.62 -12.86
N ILE A 143 -5.38 0.28 -11.98
CA ILE A 143 -5.09 -0.08 -10.59
C ILE A 143 -4.29 -1.38 -10.55
N GLU A 144 -4.67 -2.39 -11.32
CA GLU A 144 -3.94 -3.65 -11.39
C GLU A 144 -2.49 -3.43 -11.81
N ALA A 145 -2.24 -2.63 -12.85
CA ALA A 145 -0.89 -2.28 -13.28
C ALA A 145 -0.07 -1.62 -12.15
N ARG A 146 -0.69 -0.71 -11.38
CA ARG A 146 -0.04 -0.06 -10.23
C ARG A 146 0.21 -1.05 -9.08
N VAL A 147 -0.72 -1.93 -8.79
CA VAL A 147 -0.55 -2.99 -7.77
C VAL A 147 0.63 -3.89 -8.14
N GLN A 148 0.76 -4.30 -9.39
CA GLN A 148 1.88 -5.11 -9.86
C GLN A 148 3.21 -4.34 -9.81
N GLU A 149 3.20 -3.06 -10.16
CA GLU A 149 4.39 -2.21 -10.05
C GLU A 149 4.88 -2.09 -8.59
N VAL A 150 3.96 -1.83 -7.66
CA VAL A 150 4.29 -1.73 -6.22
C VAL A 150 4.77 -3.06 -5.69
N ARG A 151 4.12 -4.17 -6.06
CA ARG A 151 4.57 -5.51 -5.70
C ARG A 151 6.00 -5.78 -6.17
N HIS A 152 6.29 -5.43 -7.41
CA HIS A 152 7.64 -5.59 -7.97
C HIS A 152 8.66 -4.71 -7.23
N LYS A 153 8.33 -3.44 -6.96
CA LYS A 153 9.20 -2.55 -6.16
C LYS A 153 9.51 -3.15 -4.79
N ASP A 154 8.50 -3.66 -4.09
CA ASP A 154 8.67 -4.22 -2.74
C ASP A 154 9.45 -5.55 -2.74
N GLU A 155 9.25 -6.39 -3.77
CA GLU A 155 9.97 -7.67 -3.94
C GLU A 155 11.48 -7.44 -4.17
N TYR A 156 11.85 -6.34 -4.81
CA TYR A 156 13.24 -5.98 -5.13
C TYR A 156 13.78 -4.82 -4.26
N ASP A 157 13.06 -4.41 -3.20
CA ASP A 157 13.57 -3.37 -2.29
C ASP A 157 14.81 -3.90 -1.56
N PRO A 158 16.00 -3.28 -1.79
CA PRO A 158 17.23 -3.69 -1.11
C PRO A 158 17.13 -3.64 0.41
N LEU A 159 16.26 -2.83 0.98
CA LEU A 159 16.06 -2.77 2.43
C LEU A 159 15.36 -4.02 2.99
N ALA A 160 14.65 -4.79 2.16
CA ALA A 160 14.06 -6.06 2.58
C ALA A 160 15.14 -7.10 2.94
N LEU A 161 16.36 -6.96 2.41
CA LEU A 161 17.51 -7.82 2.68
C LEU A 161 18.23 -7.49 4.00
N LEU A 162 17.85 -6.39 4.66
CA LEU A 162 18.53 -5.88 5.85
C LEU A 162 17.70 -6.11 7.11
N GLU A 163 18.39 -6.40 8.21
CA GLU A 163 17.82 -6.43 9.55
C GLU A 163 17.39 -5.02 10.01
N PRO A 164 16.47 -4.89 10.98
CA PRO A 164 15.98 -3.57 11.43
C PRO A 164 17.08 -2.59 11.83
N ASN A 165 18.07 -3.02 12.59
CA ASN A 165 19.22 -2.21 13.00
C ASN A 165 20.11 -1.79 11.82
N GLU A 166 20.26 -2.65 10.81
CA GLU A 166 21.01 -2.34 9.59
C GLU A 166 20.32 -1.27 8.76
N ARG A 167 18.97 -1.30 8.71
CA ARG A 167 18.17 -0.26 8.03
C ARG A 167 18.34 1.11 8.68
N GLU A 168 18.38 1.17 10.02
CA GLU A 168 18.63 2.41 10.74
C GLU A 168 20.05 2.94 10.47
N VAL A 169 21.05 2.07 10.51
CA VAL A 169 22.44 2.44 10.24
C VAL A 169 22.59 2.94 8.81
N VAL A 170 22.06 2.24 7.80
CA VAL A 170 22.20 2.66 6.40
C VAL A 170 21.44 3.94 6.09
N ALA A 171 20.32 4.19 6.76
CA ALA A 171 19.58 5.44 6.63
C ALA A 171 20.44 6.66 7.04
N LEU A 172 21.15 6.56 8.16
CA LEU A 172 22.04 7.61 8.63
C LEU A 172 23.34 7.69 7.80
N LEU A 173 23.86 6.55 7.37
CA LEU A 173 24.99 6.47 6.44
C LEU A 173 24.68 7.21 5.12
N ALA A 174 23.50 7.00 4.57
CA ALA A 174 23.04 7.65 3.34
C ALA A 174 22.83 9.16 3.50
N GLN A 175 22.60 9.65 4.71
CA GLN A 175 22.59 11.07 5.04
C GLN A 175 24.01 11.67 5.18
N GLY A 176 25.06 10.87 5.03
CA GLY A 176 26.45 11.33 5.10
C GLY A 176 27.06 11.33 6.52
N LEU A 177 26.39 10.78 7.53
CA LEU A 177 26.93 10.75 8.90
C LEU A 177 28.15 9.83 8.97
N THR A 178 29.14 10.19 9.78
CA THR A 178 30.29 9.32 10.10
C THR A 178 29.89 8.18 11.03
N ASN A 179 30.73 7.13 11.13
CA ASN A 179 30.45 6.01 12.04
C ASN A 179 30.38 6.45 13.51
N GLU A 180 31.14 7.48 13.91
CA GLU A 180 31.06 8.09 15.25
C GLU A 180 29.70 8.77 15.49
N GLN A 181 29.22 9.52 14.49
CA GLN A 181 27.94 10.21 14.59
C GLN A 181 26.76 9.21 14.60
N ILE A 182 26.85 8.14 13.79
CA ILE A 182 25.86 7.07 13.79
C ILE A 182 25.83 6.35 15.13
N ALA A 183 27.03 5.99 15.67
CA ALA A 183 27.14 5.35 16.96
C ALA A 183 26.49 6.19 18.09
N ALA A 184 26.78 7.48 18.12
CA ALA A 184 26.17 8.41 19.08
C ALA A 184 24.66 8.55 18.92
N ARG A 185 24.11 8.44 17.70
CA ARG A 185 22.69 8.67 17.42
C ARG A 185 21.82 7.44 17.68
N LEU A 186 22.39 6.24 17.50
CA LEU A 186 21.70 4.96 17.67
C LEU A 186 22.12 4.23 18.95
N ASP A 187 22.84 4.90 19.84
CA ASP A 187 23.32 4.37 21.12
C ASP A 187 24.17 3.08 20.97
N PHE A 188 24.96 3.01 19.90
CA PHE A 188 25.96 1.95 19.77
C PHE A 188 27.12 2.19 20.73
N HIS A 189 27.67 1.12 21.26
CA HIS A 189 28.82 1.18 22.21
C HIS A 189 30.03 1.94 21.65
N ASP A 190 30.33 1.77 20.35
CA ASP A 190 31.44 2.46 19.67
C ASP A 190 31.28 2.45 18.14
N LYS A 191 32.14 3.20 17.44
CA LYS A 191 32.21 3.23 15.97
C LYS A 191 32.53 1.88 15.32
N ARG A 192 33.18 0.95 16.05
CA ARG A 192 33.54 -0.37 15.53
C ARG A 192 32.29 -1.25 15.39
N ALA A 193 31.32 -1.07 16.28
CA ALA A 193 30.02 -1.71 16.16
C ALA A 193 29.32 -1.28 14.86
N VAL A 194 29.29 0.03 14.56
CA VAL A 194 28.76 0.56 13.30
C VAL A 194 29.53 0.05 12.09
N SER A 195 30.88 -0.05 12.17
CA SER A 195 31.69 -0.59 11.07
C SER A 195 31.35 -2.06 10.78
N ARG A 196 31.08 -2.88 11.83
CA ARG A 196 30.63 -4.27 11.64
C ARG A 196 29.27 -4.34 10.96
N THR A 197 28.32 -3.50 11.39
CA THR A 197 26.99 -3.40 10.75
C THR A 197 27.09 -2.95 9.29
N ASN A 198 27.96 -1.96 8.99
CA ASN A 198 28.24 -1.58 7.59
C ASN A 198 28.77 -2.76 6.78
N GLY A 199 29.66 -3.57 7.36
CA GLY A 199 30.16 -4.79 6.70
C GLY A 199 29.05 -5.79 6.38
N GLN A 200 28.07 -5.97 7.26
CA GLN A 200 26.89 -6.81 7.04
C GLN A 200 26.01 -6.26 5.92
N ILE A 201 25.73 -4.94 5.93
CA ILE A 201 25.00 -4.26 4.85
C ILE A 201 25.71 -4.45 3.50
N TYR A 202 27.03 -4.25 3.46
CA TYR A 202 27.81 -4.40 2.22
C TYR A 202 27.80 -5.85 1.73
N ALA A 203 27.83 -6.83 2.63
CA ALA A 203 27.70 -8.24 2.27
C ALA A 203 26.29 -8.56 1.72
N ALA A 204 25.22 -8.10 2.39
CA ALA A 204 23.84 -8.30 1.95
C ALA A 204 23.60 -7.72 0.55
N TRP A 205 24.22 -6.59 0.22
CA TRP A 205 24.10 -5.92 -1.08
C TRP A 205 25.25 -6.29 -2.06
N ARG A 206 26.08 -7.27 -1.73
CA ARG A 206 27.21 -7.76 -2.53
C ARG A 206 28.23 -6.68 -2.93
N LEU A 207 28.39 -5.65 -2.10
CA LEU A 207 29.35 -4.59 -2.34
C LEU A 207 30.79 -5.00 -2.07
N ASN A 208 30.99 -6.17 -1.43
CA ASN A 208 32.30 -6.77 -1.13
C ASN A 208 32.76 -7.80 -2.19
N ASP A 209 31.93 -8.10 -3.20
CA ASP A 209 32.22 -9.11 -4.23
C ASP A 209 33.41 -8.70 -5.15
N THR A 210 33.72 -7.41 -5.19
CA THR A 210 34.92 -6.87 -5.84
C THR A 210 35.82 -6.21 -4.81
N PRO A 211 37.15 -6.26 -4.96
CA PRO A 211 38.08 -5.51 -4.11
C PRO A 211 37.73 -4.01 -4.17
N THR A 212 37.08 -3.54 -3.13
CA THR A 212 36.53 -2.17 -3.12
C THR A 212 36.97 -1.47 -1.84
N ASP A 213 37.48 -0.24 -1.97
CA ASP A 213 37.76 0.64 -0.83
C ASP A 213 36.47 0.87 -0.02
N GLU A 214 36.58 0.88 1.31
CA GLU A 214 35.45 1.14 2.22
C GLU A 214 34.69 2.42 1.87
N LYS A 215 35.38 3.47 1.40
CA LYS A 215 34.78 4.73 0.96
C LYS A 215 33.88 4.52 -0.27
N VAL A 216 34.32 3.69 -1.20
CA VAL A 216 33.53 3.37 -2.41
C VAL A 216 32.34 2.52 -2.03
N ALA A 217 32.50 1.51 -1.18
CA ALA A 217 31.38 0.68 -0.68
C ALA A 217 30.34 1.54 0.03
N ARG A 218 30.78 2.51 0.84
CA ARG A 218 29.92 3.47 1.53
C ARG A 218 29.10 4.33 0.54
N THR A 219 29.74 4.84 -0.50
CA THR A 219 29.07 5.65 -1.54
C THR A 219 28.06 4.79 -2.31
N ARG A 220 28.43 3.56 -2.68
CA ARG A 220 27.55 2.61 -3.35
C ARG A 220 26.33 2.25 -2.48
N ALA A 221 26.52 2.07 -1.19
CA ALA A 221 25.44 1.80 -0.24
C ALA A 221 24.47 2.98 -0.17
N ALA A 222 24.95 4.22 -0.16
CA ALA A 222 24.09 5.40 -0.19
C ALA A 222 23.29 5.49 -1.51
N ILE A 223 23.89 5.16 -2.65
CA ILE A 223 23.20 5.11 -3.94
C ILE A 223 22.06 4.08 -3.91
N ILE A 224 22.33 2.86 -3.46
CA ILE A 224 21.30 1.79 -3.34
C ILE A 224 20.17 2.25 -2.42
N TYR A 225 20.50 2.84 -1.26
CA TYR A 225 19.51 3.33 -0.31
C TYR A 225 18.57 4.37 -0.91
N HIS A 226 19.11 5.39 -1.60
CA HIS A 226 18.31 6.46 -2.17
C HIS A 226 17.52 6.03 -3.41
N ARG A 227 18.06 5.10 -4.20
CA ARG A 227 17.36 4.58 -5.38
C ARG A 227 16.31 3.52 -5.04
N ARG A 228 16.37 2.93 -3.86
CA ARG A 228 15.52 1.78 -3.49
C ARG A 228 15.61 0.64 -4.50
N GLN A 229 16.77 0.47 -5.11
CA GLN A 229 17.04 -0.54 -6.12
C GLN A 229 18.46 -1.07 -5.95
N LEU A 230 18.63 -2.41 -6.02
CA LEU A 230 19.94 -3.02 -6.03
C LEU A 230 20.71 -2.57 -7.26
N VAL A 231 21.92 -2.09 -7.04
CA VAL A 231 22.87 -1.72 -8.08
C VAL A 231 24.09 -2.61 -7.92
N MET A 232 24.47 -3.27 -8.99
CA MET A 232 25.71 -4.04 -9.10
C MET A 232 26.72 -3.22 -9.89
N TRP A 233 28.00 -3.37 -9.55
CA TRP A 233 29.08 -2.70 -10.30
C TRP A 233 29.99 -3.74 -10.92
N ASP A 234 30.19 -3.63 -12.23
CA ASP A 234 31.16 -4.45 -12.96
C ASP A 234 32.59 -4.15 -12.48
N ALA A 235 33.53 -4.96 -12.93
CA ALA A 235 34.96 -4.81 -12.55
C ALA A 235 35.55 -3.46 -12.99
N ASP A 236 35.01 -2.84 -14.05
CA ASP A 236 35.40 -1.51 -14.54
C ASP A 236 34.66 -0.36 -13.82
N GLY A 237 33.78 -0.68 -12.86
CA GLY A 237 32.99 0.29 -12.11
C GLY A 237 31.70 0.72 -12.76
N THR A 238 31.29 0.09 -13.87
CA THR A 238 30.01 0.38 -14.54
C THR A 238 28.81 -0.09 -13.68
N PRO A 239 27.87 0.80 -13.32
CA PRO A 239 26.71 0.41 -12.54
C PRO A 239 25.64 -0.28 -13.41
N ARG A 240 25.06 -1.34 -12.89
CA ARG A 240 23.97 -2.10 -13.49
C ARG A 240 22.80 -2.28 -12.54
N VAL A 241 21.62 -2.30 -13.09
CA VAL A 241 20.36 -2.55 -12.37
C VAL A 241 19.57 -3.66 -13.07
N ALA A 242 18.75 -4.38 -12.32
CA ALA A 242 17.82 -5.32 -12.93
C ALA A 242 16.64 -4.54 -13.55
N ASP A 243 16.33 -4.85 -14.80
CA ASP A 243 15.12 -4.35 -15.46
C ASP A 243 13.87 -5.13 -14.96
N ARG A 244 12.69 -4.79 -15.49
CA ARG A 244 11.40 -5.43 -15.12
C ARG A 244 11.35 -6.93 -15.43
N GLN A 245 12.28 -7.44 -16.24
CA GLN A 245 12.40 -8.86 -16.61
C GLN A 245 13.51 -9.58 -15.82
N GLY A 246 14.15 -8.87 -14.87
CA GLY A 246 15.26 -9.39 -14.07
C GLY A 246 16.62 -9.41 -14.80
N LYS A 247 16.71 -8.82 -15.99
CA LYS A 247 17.96 -8.72 -16.75
C LYS A 247 18.78 -7.53 -16.29
N TRP A 248 20.07 -7.75 -16.03
CA TRP A 248 21.00 -6.69 -15.65
C TRP A 248 21.34 -5.79 -16.85
N VAL A 249 20.92 -4.54 -16.79
CA VAL A 249 21.17 -3.50 -17.79
C VAL A 249 21.98 -2.37 -17.18
N GLN A 250 22.71 -1.64 -18.02
CA GLN A 250 23.48 -0.49 -17.56
C GLN A 250 22.53 0.57 -16.98
N LEU A 251 22.91 1.12 -15.83
CA LEU A 251 22.18 2.21 -15.20
C LEU A 251 22.38 3.48 -16.02
N GLU A 252 21.31 3.99 -16.61
CA GLU A 252 21.34 5.30 -17.27
C GLU A 252 21.42 6.42 -16.21
N THR A 253 22.30 7.39 -16.46
CA THR A 253 22.57 8.56 -15.60
C THR A 253 21.51 9.64 -15.75
#